data_89006293b3b8732b4226e21c2d34ca76
#
_entry.id   89006293b3b8732b4226e21c2d34ca76
#
_cell.length_a   1.000
_cell.length_b   1.000
_cell.length_c   1.000
_cell.angle_alpha   90.00
_cell.angle_beta   90.00
_cell.angle_gamma   90.00
#
_symmetry.space_group_name_H-M   'P 1'
#
loop_
_entity.id
_entity.type
_entity.pdbx_description
1 polymer ?
#
loop_
_entity_poly.entity_id
_entity_poly.type
_entity_poly.pdbx_seq_one_letter_code
_entity_poly.pdbx_strand_id
1 'polypeptide(L)'
;DRAALTVDTQYMLGDSLLVAPVFNEDGICDFYLPTGGTWTDIQTGEQLSGGNWYTKKYDYFGMPLYAKPNSMIVFGDFKNKAEYDYADNMKIVIYGLEDGKTAETEVYTKDAELAASISAVRSGDTITVTVSGTDKPYTVESAQGLSIITK
;
A
#
# COMPACT_ATOMS: atom_id res chain seq x y z
N ASP A 1 -3.12 -11.91 -14.85
CA ASP A 1 -4.08 -11.01 -15.51
C ASP A 1 -3.53 -10.55 -16.87
N ARG A 2 -4.17 -11.00 -17.96
CA ARG A 2 -3.72 -10.73 -19.33
C ARG A 2 -3.78 -9.24 -19.72
N ALA A 3 -4.76 -8.51 -19.21
CA ALA A 3 -4.89 -7.09 -19.51
C ALA A 3 -3.72 -6.30 -18.92
N ALA A 4 -3.27 -6.65 -17.72
CA ALA A 4 -2.13 -6.00 -17.08
C ALA A 4 -0.81 -6.15 -17.83
N LEU A 5 -0.65 -7.22 -18.64
CA LEU A 5 0.60 -7.48 -19.39
C LEU A 5 0.85 -6.49 -20.56
N THR A 6 -0.18 -5.78 -21.00
CA THR A 6 -0.10 -4.88 -22.16
C THR A 6 -0.15 -3.41 -21.79
N VAL A 7 -0.27 -3.08 -20.49
CA VAL A 7 -0.34 -1.70 -20.00
C VAL A 7 1.08 -1.20 -19.74
N ASP A 8 1.53 -0.23 -20.53
CA ASP A 8 2.86 0.37 -20.47
C ASP A 8 2.89 1.76 -19.80
N THR A 9 1.70 2.30 -19.42
CA THR A 9 1.54 3.61 -18.79
C THR A 9 1.47 3.57 -17.26
N GLN A 10 1.59 2.38 -16.67
CA GLN A 10 1.57 2.15 -15.23
C GLN A 10 2.54 1.07 -14.81
N TYR A 11 2.90 1.05 -13.53
CA TYR A 11 3.81 0.07 -12.97
C TYR A 11 3.48 -0.24 -11.50
N MET A 12 4.01 -1.35 -10.99
CA MET A 12 4.00 -1.64 -9.56
C MET A 12 5.26 -1.06 -8.91
N LEU A 13 5.07 -0.25 -7.88
CA LEU A 13 6.13 0.20 -6.98
C LEU A 13 6.19 -0.76 -5.79
N GLY A 14 7.18 -1.64 -5.81
CA GLY A 14 7.21 -2.81 -4.94
C GLY A 14 6.03 -3.75 -5.22
N ASP A 15 5.64 -4.53 -4.22
CA ASP A 15 4.61 -5.57 -4.37
C ASP A 15 3.17 -5.08 -4.13
N SER A 16 3.02 -3.87 -3.58
CA SER A 16 1.76 -3.44 -2.98
C SER A 16 1.15 -2.16 -3.56
N LEU A 17 1.90 -1.35 -4.32
CA LEU A 17 1.43 -0.05 -4.81
C LEU A 17 1.46 0.02 -6.33
N LEU A 18 0.30 0.23 -6.95
CA LEU A 18 0.18 0.56 -8.37
C LEU A 18 0.28 2.07 -8.56
N VAL A 19 1.12 2.48 -9.51
CA VAL A 19 1.36 3.87 -9.88
C VAL A 19 1.07 4.05 -11.37
N ALA A 20 0.23 5.03 -11.70
CA ALA A 20 -0.04 5.43 -13.08
C ALA A 20 0.23 6.93 -13.26
N PRO A 21 1.43 7.33 -13.72
CA PRO A 21 1.76 8.73 -13.89
C PRO A 21 0.89 9.42 -14.94
N VAL A 22 0.60 10.71 -14.73
CA VAL A 22 -0.15 11.53 -15.67
C VAL A 22 0.82 12.14 -16.68
N PHE A 23 0.64 11.85 -17.97
CA PHE A 23 1.58 12.26 -19.04
C PHE A 23 1.05 13.38 -19.96
N ASN A 24 -0.12 13.94 -19.66
CA ASN A 24 -0.74 14.98 -20.51
C ASN A 24 -1.13 16.24 -19.71
N GLU A 25 -1.30 17.34 -20.43
CA GLU A 25 -1.64 18.65 -19.84
C GLU A 25 -3.08 18.72 -19.32
N ASP A 26 -3.97 17.87 -19.84
CA ASP A 26 -5.38 17.83 -19.42
C ASP A 26 -5.57 17.17 -18.06
N GLY A 27 -4.54 16.49 -17.58
CA GLY A 27 -4.58 15.75 -16.31
C GLY A 27 -5.42 14.48 -16.36
N ILE A 28 -5.79 14.01 -17.56
CA ILE A 28 -6.60 12.79 -17.74
C ILE A 28 -5.68 11.57 -17.73
N CYS A 29 -5.98 10.59 -16.87
CA CYS A 29 -5.23 9.36 -16.78
C CYS A 29 -6.15 8.16 -16.94
N ASP A 30 -5.83 7.29 -17.89
CA ASP A 30 -6.41 5.97 -18.04
C ASP A 30 -5.50 4.95 -17.37
N PHE A 31 -6.06 4.12 -16.49
CA PHE A 31 -5.30 3.09 -15.78
C PHE A 31 -6.16 1.84 -15.58
N TYR A 32 -5.48 0.71 -15.45
CA TYR A 32 -6.09 -0.60 -15.23
C TYR A 32 -5.74 -1.10 -13.83
N LEU A 33 -6.76 -1.43 -13.04
CA LEU A 33 -6.57 -2.13 -11.77
C LEU A 33 -6.68 -3.63 -11.98
N PRO A 34 -5.61 -4.41 -11.78
CA PRO A 34 -5.63 -5.85 -11.96
C PRO A 34 -6.69 -6.56 -11.12
N THR A 35 -7.14 -7.72 -11.62
CA THR A 35 -8.08 -8.58 -10.89
C THR A 35 -7.54 -8.99 -9.51
N GLY A 36 -8.43 -9.30 -8.57
CA GLY A 36 -8.04 -9.85 -7.25
C GLY A 36 -8.56 -9.09 -6.04
N GLY A 37 -9.61 -8.28 -6.20
CA GLY A 37 -10.28 -7.62 -5.09
C GLY A 37 -10.43 -6.12 -5.25
N THR A 38 -10.58 -5.42 -4.14
CA THR A 38 -10.79 -3.97 -4.09
C THR A 38 -9.47 -3.25 -3.83
N TRP A 39 -9.09 -2.38 -4.75
CA TRP A 39 -7.93 -1.51 -4.66
C TRP A 39 -8.30 -0.21 -3.93
N THR A 40 -7.38 0.33 -3.16
CA THR A 40 -7.62 1.56 -2.38
C THR A 40 -6.63 2.64 -2.78
N ASP A 41 -7.14 3.80 -3.21
CA ASP A 41 -6.33 4.99 -3.44
C ASP A 41 -5.72 5.45 -2.10
N ILE A 42 -4.39 5.51 -2.02
CA ILE A 42 -3.69 5.84 -0.77
C ILE A 42 -3.77 7.33 -0.41
N GLN A 43 -4.12 8.20 -1.37
CA GLN A 43 -4.25 9.64 -1.17
C GLN A 43 -5.66 10.04 -0.69
N THR A 44 -6.69 9.37 -1.21
CA THR A 44 -8.09 9.75 -0.97
C THR A 44 -8.87 8.72 -0.13
N GLY A 45 -8.41 7.48 -0.06
CA GLY A 45 -9.13 6.35 0.53
C GLY A 45 -10.23 5.79 -0.37
N GLU A 46 -10.39 6.29 -1.60
CA GLU A 46 -11.37 5.76 -2.54
C GLU A 46 -11.10 4.30 -2.87
N GLN A 47 -12.16 3.52 -2.96
CA GLN A 47 -12.08 2.10 -3.25
C GLN A 47 -12.66 1.79 -4.63
N LEU A 48 -11.90 1.06 -5.45
CA LEU A 48 -12.27 0.65 -6.79
C LEU A 48 -12.08 -0.86 -6.98
N SER A 49 -12.97 -1.48 -7.76
CA SER A 49 -12.89 -2.91 -8.05
C SER A 49 -11.77 -3.21 -9.04
N GLY A 50 -10.97 -4.24 -8.77
CA GLY A 50 -10.02 -4.77 -9.73
C GLY A 50 -10.68 -5.41 -10.95
N GLY A 51 -9.88 -5.66 -12.00
CA GLY A 51 -10.32 -6.20 -13.28
C GLY A 51 -10.97 -5.16 -14.21
N ASN A 52 -10.78 -3.88 -13.96
CA ASN A 52 -11.43 -2.80 -14.71
C ASN A 52 -10.46 -1.68 -15.11
N TRP A 53 -10.79 -1.04 -16.24
CA TRP A 53 -10.19 0.22 -16.64
C TRP A 53 -10.94 1.39 -16.01
N TYR A 54 -10.18 2.42 -15.66
CA TYR A 54 -10.68 3.67 -15.09
C TYR A 54 -10.06 4.86 -15.81
N THR A 55 -10.88 5.89 -16.04
CA THR A 55 -10.45 7.20 -16.54
C THR A 55 -10.74 8.24 -15.47
N LYS A 56 -9.72 8.94 -15.00
CA LYS A 56 -9.87 10.00 -13.99
C LYS A 56 -9.06 11.22 -14.36
N LYS A 57 -9.51 12.36 -13.84
CA LYS A 57 -8.80 13.64 -13.96
C LYS A 57 -8.10 13.95 -12.64
N TYR A 58 -6.82 14.27 -12.76
CA TYR A 58 -5.95 14.66 -11.65
C TYR A 58 -5.45 16.10 -11.85
N ASP A 59 -5.21 16.79 -10.76
CA ASP A 59 -4.49 18.05 -10.76
C ASP A 59 -2.98 17.80 -10.71
N TYR A 60 -2.20 18.88 -10.63
CA TYR A 60 -0.73 18.81 -10.59
C TYR A 60 -0.18 18.03 -9.38
N PHE A 61 -0.94 17.91 -8.30
CA PHE A 61 -0.50 17.27 -7.05
C PHE A 61 -1.00 15.83 -6.90
N GLY A 62 -1.78 15.33 -7.85
CA GLY A 62 -2.39 14.02 -7.81
C GLY A 62 -2.01 13.11 -8.98
N MET A 63 -2.06 11.82 -8.74
CA MET A 63 -1.97 10.76 -9.75
C MET A 63 -2.61 9.47 -9.18
N PRO A 64 -2.98 8.49 -10.00
CA PRO A 64 -3.39 7.18 -9.50
C PRO A 64 -2.30 6.51 -8.66
N LEU A 65 -2.58 6.31 -7.38
CA LEU A 65 -1.73 5.60 -6.42
C LEU A 65 -2.61 4.61 -5.64
N TYR A 66 -2.70 3.38 -6.13
CA TYR A 66 -3.61 2.39 -5.58
C TYR A 66 -2.89 1.27 -4.86
N ALA A 67 -3.20 1.10 -3.57
CA ALA A 67 -2.77 -0.04 -2.79
C ALA A 67 -3.53 -1.30 -3.22
N LYS A 68 -2.79 -2.38 -3.40
CA LYS A 68 -3.31 -3.70 -3.74
C LYS A 68 -4.15 -4.27 -2.59
N PRO A 69 -5.24 -5.00 -2.87
CA PRO A 69 -5.97 -5.73 -1.83
C PRO A 69 -5.08 -6.77 -1.14
N ASN A 70 -5.36 -7.05 0.13
CA ASN A 70 -4.60 -7.96 0.99
C ASN A 70 -3.11 -7.59 1.08
N SER A 71 -2.81 -6.31 1.19
CA SER A 71 -1.44 -5.82 1.31
C SER A 71 -1.28 -4.83 2.45
N MET A 72 -0.04 -4.48 2.75
CA MET A 72 0.29 -3.38 3.64
C MET A 72 1.43 -2.55 3.07
N ILE A 73 1.43 -1.26 3.42
CA ILE A 73 2.46 -0.31 3.06
C ILE A 73 3.02 0.28 4.35
N VAL A 74 4.33 0.32 4.46
CA VAL A 74 5.03 0.94 5.58
C VAL A 74 5.54 2.30 5.15
N PHE A 75 5.11 3.32 5.85
CA PHE A 75 5.58 4.70 5.69
C PHE A 75 6.62 4.99 6.76
N GLY A 76 7.78 5.47 6.36
CA GLY A 76 8.83 5.88 7.27
C GLY A 76 8.58 7.29 7.85
N ASP A 77 9.18 7.59 9.00
CA ASP A 77 9.17 8.92 9.61
C ASP A 77 10.20 9.82 8.91
N PHE A 78 9.82 10.32 7.75
CA PHE A 78 10.65 11.20 6.93
C PHE A 78 10.78 12.59 7.59
N LYS A 79 11.95 12.87 8.18
CA LYS A 79 12.27 14.16 8.82
C LYS A 79 13.13 15.06 7.92
N ASN A 80 12.75 15.20 6.63
CA ASN A 80 13.50 15.96 5.63
C ASN A 80 14.97 15.50 5.43
N LYS A 81 15.23 14.21 5.64
CA LYS A 81 16.54 13.58 5.42
C LYS A 81 16.39 12.39 4.48
N ALA A 82 17.31 12.27 3.54
CA ALA A 82 17.35 11.11 2.64
C ALA A 82 17.76 9.83 3.37
N GLU A 83 18.60 9.94 4.40
CA GLU A 83 19.00 8.83 5.25
C GLU A 83 18.36 8.96 6.62
N TYR A 84 17.59 7.97 7.00
CA TYR A 84 16.99 7.82 8.33
C TYR A 84 16.82 6.33 8.65
N ASP A 85 16.47 6.03 9.87
CA ASP A 85 16.16 4.67 10.29
C ASP A 85 14.74 4.30 9.84
N TYR A 86 14.62 3.42 8.86
CA TYR A 86 13.33 3.07 8.24
C TYR A 86 12.39 2.32 9.18
N ALA A 87 12.91 1.70 10.26
CA ALA A 87 12.11 1.01 11.26
C ALA A 87 11.73 1.90 12.46
N ASP A 88 12.20 3.16 12.53
CA ASP A 88 11.86 4.07 13.63
C ASP A 88 10.61 4.89 13.30
N ASN A 89 9.65 4.91 14.24
CA ASN A 89 8.36 5.61 14.09
C ASN A 89 7.61 5.30 12.79
N MET A 90 7.71 4.06 12.31
CA MET A 90 7.02 3.66 11.09
C MET A 90 5.51 3.66 11.28
N LYS A 91 4.80 4.04 10.22
CA LYS A 91 3.35 3.93 10.11
C LYS A 91 3.01 2.78 9.17
N ILE A 92 2.38 1.75 9.68
CA ILE A 92 1.94 0.57 8.95
C ILE A 92 0.48 0.77 8.58
N VAL A 93 0.13 0.76 7.29
CA VAL A 93 -1.25 0.86 6.83
C VAL A 93 -1.64 -0.41 6.07
N ILE A 94 -2.72 -1.05 6.52
CA ILE A 94 -3.23 -2.30 5.97
C ILE A 94 -4.39 -2.00 5.02
N TYR A 95 -4.29 -2.49 3.78
CA TYR A 95 -5.24 -2.21 2.70
C TYR A 95 -6.00 -3.46 2.26
N GLY A 96 -7.33 -3.35 2.25
CA GLY A 96 -8.22 -4.34 1.65
C GLY A 96 -8.03 -5.77 2.17
N LEU A 97 -7.60 -5.95 3.44
CA LEU A 97 -7.38 -7.28 3.99
C LEU A 97 -8.72 -8.00 4.16
N GLU A 98 -8.93 -9.07 3.43
CA GLU A 98 -10.13 -9.90 3.46
C GLU A 98 -10.14 -10.82 4.67
N ASP A 99 -11.33 -11.25 5.11
CA ASP A 99 -11.47 -12.16 6.23
C ASP A 99 -10.73 -13.49 5.99
N GLY A 100 -10.01 -13.95 7.00
CA GLY A 100 -9.17 -15.15 6.93
C GLY A 100 -7.87 -15.02 6.12
N LYS A 101 -7.57 -13.84 5.58
CA LYS A 101 -6.33 -13.59 4.83
C LYS A 101 -5.22 -13.04 5.71
N THR A 102 -4.00 -13.20 5.21
CA THR A 102 -2.76 -12.68 5.79
C THR A 102 -2.10 -11.72 4.80
N ALA A 103 -1.59 -10.61 5.31
CA ALA A 103 -0.68 -9.73 4.60
C ALA A 103 0.67 -9.72 5.33
N GLU A 104 1.76 -9.67 4.58
CA GLU A 104 3.13 -9.66 5.13
C GLU A 104 3.97 -8.63 4.40
N THR A 105 4.93 -8.03 5.11
CA THR A 105 5.92 -7.13 4.54
C THR A 105 7.17 -7.09 5.40
N GLU A 106 8.26 -6.62 4.83
CA GLU A 106 9.55 -6.49 5.48
C GLU A 106 10.10 -5.07 5.32
N VAL A 107 10.80 -4.59 6.32
CA VAL A 107 11.52 -3.33 6.30
C VAL A 107 13.00 -3.61 6.36
N TYR A 108 13.75 -3.03 5.43
CA TYR A 108 15.20 -3.19 5.35
C TYR A 108 15.91 -1.88 5.70
N THR A 109 17.11 -2.00 6.24
CA THR A 109 18.03 -0.85 6.41
C THR A 109 18.56 -0.38 5.05
N LYS A 110 19.23 0.76 5.03
CA LYS A 110 19.94 1.25 3.82
C LYS A 110 21.01 0.28 3.32
N ASP A 111 21.54 -0.57 4.18
CA ASP A 111 22.58 -1.56 3.86
C ASP A 111 21.96 -2.93 3.49
N ALA A 112 20.65 -2.96 3.21
CA ALA A 112 19.85 -4.14 2.86
C ALA A 112 19.81 -5.24 3.96
N GLU A 113 19.99 -4.86 5.21
CA GLU A 113 19.78 -5.75 6.36
C GLU A 113 18.32 -5.71 6.79
N LEU A 114 17.76 -6.85 7.17
CA LEU A 114 16.38 -6.93 7.66
C LEU A 114 16.27 -6.18 9.00
N ALA A 115 15.45 -5.12 9.02
CA ALA A 115 15.20 -4.29 10.20
C ALA A 115 13.93 -4.67 10.94
N ALA A 116 12.87 -5.07 10.21
CA ALA A 116 11.63 -5.53 10.80
C ALA A 116 10.87 -6.44 9.84
N SER A 117 10.14 -7.43 10.39
CA SER A 117 9.15 -8.23 9.68
C SER A 117 7.77 -8.00 10.28
N ILE A 118 6.78 -7.81 9.43
CA ILE A 118 5.42 -7.45 9.83
C ILE A 118 4.44 -8.43 9.19
N SER A 119 3.56 -9.00 10.01
CA SER A 119 2.49 -9.88 9.57
C SER A 119 1.16 -9.39 10.14
N ALA A 120 0.11 -9.40 9.33
CA ALA A 120 -1.25 -9.03 9.71
C ALA A 120 -2.22 -10.11 9.29
N VAL A 121 -3.06 -10.59 10.21
CA VAL A 121 -4.08 -11.62 9.96
C VAL A 121 -5.44 -11.06 10.34
N ARG A 122 -6.41 -11.12 9.43
CA ARG A 122 -7.80 -10.73 9.72
C ARG A 122 -8.64 -11.91 10.17
N SER A 123 -9.43 -11.71 11.20
CA SER A 123 -10.50 -12.60 11.64
C SER A 123 -11.74 -11.78 12.00
N GLY A 124 -12.77 -11.86 11.18
CA GLY A 124 -13.96 -11.02 11.30
C GLY A 124 -13.63 -9.53 11.20
N ASP A 125 -13.97 -8.77 12.24
CA ASP A 125 -13.75 -7.32 12.31
C ASP A 125 -12.43 -6.93 12.97
N THR A 126 -11.57 -7.91 13.24
CA THR A 126 -10.30 -7.70 13.95
C THR A 126 -9.12 -8.11 13.09
N ILE A 127 -8.10 -7.26 13.06
CA ILE A 127 -6.79 -7.55 12.47
C ILE A 127 -5.76 -7.70 13.60
N THR A 128 -5.14 -8.86 13.67
CA THR A 128 -4.01 -9.10 14.59
C THR A 128 -2.71 -8.82 13.83
N VAL A 129 -1.91 -7.90 14.34
CA VAL A 129 -0.62 -7.50 13.74
C VAL A 129 0.52 -7.93 14.65
N THR A 130 1.49 -8.58 14.08
CA THR A 130 2.74 -8.98 14.73
C THR A 130 3.90 -8.27 14.06
N VAL A 131 4.71 -7.57 14.84
CA VAL A 131 5.95 -6.91 14.39
C VAL A 131 7.12 -7.57 15.10
N SER A 132 8.15 -7.95 14.36
CA SER A 132 9.35 -8.58 14.90
C SER A 132 10.61 -7.95 14.28
N GLY A 133 11.76 -8.13 14.94
CA GLY A 133 13.05 -7.59 14.49
C GLY A 133 13.34 -6.17 14.97
N THR A 134 12.36 -5.47 15.54
CA THR A 134 12.55 -4.12 16.11
C THR A 134 11.76 -3.96 17.41
N ASP A 135 12.28 -3.17 18.32
CA ASP A 135 11.63 -2.67 19.54
C ASP A 135 11.27 -1.17 19.45
N LYS A 136 11.49 -0.58 18.28
CA LYS A 136 11.21 0.84 18.02
C LYS A 136 9.71 1.11 17.92
N PRO A 137 9.28 2.36 18.23
CA PRO A 137 7.88 2.72 18.18
C PRO A 137 7.33 2.65 16.74
N TYR A 138 6.10 2.22 16.61
CA TYR A 138 5.34 2.18 15.36
C TYR A 138 3.87 2.43 15.59
N THR A 139 3.14 2.77 14.54
CA THR A 139 1.68 2.88 14.52
C THR A 139 1.10 1.94 13.47
N VAL A 140 -0.12 1.45 13.71
CA VAL A 140 -0.82 0.59 12.75
C VAL A 140 -2.21 1.15 12.50
N GLU A 141 -2.59 1.21 11.22
CA GLU A 141 -3.92 1.65 10.78
C GLU A 141 -4.51 0.63 9.79
N SER A 142 -5.82 0.50 9.82
CA SER A 142 -6.59 -0.21 8.79
C SER A 142 -7.29 0.80 7.89
N ALA A 143 -7.02 0.79 6.60
CA ALA A 143 -7.74 1.62 5.63
C ALA A 143 -9.24 1.32 5.56
N GLN A 144 -9.65 0.15 6.07
CA GLN A 144 -11.06 -0.27 6.17
C GLN A 144 -11.72 0.10 7.51
N GLY A 145 -10.98 0.71 8.44
CA GLY A 145 -11.47 1.06 9.78
C GLY A 145 -11.72 -0.13 10.70
N LEU A 146 -11.09 -1.27 10.45
CA LEU A 146 -11.19 -2.46 11.29
C LEU A 146 -10.41 -2.31 12.60
N SER A 147 -10.81 -3.02 13.64
CA SER A 147 -10.13 -3.06 14.92
C SER A 147 -8.75 -3.71 14.79
N ILE A 148 -7.73 -3.14 15.45
CA ILE A 148 -6.36 -3.64 15.42
C ILE A 148 -5.93 -4.10 16.80
N ILE A 149 -5.31 -5.27 16.85
CA ILE A 149 -4.61 -5.82 18.03
C ILE A 149 -3.15 -6.04 17.63
N THR A 150 -2.22 -5.47 18.36
CA THR A 150 -0.77 -5.68 18.20
C THR A 150 -0.26 -6.71 19.21
N LYS A 151 0.65 -7.57 18.76
CA LYS A 151 1.32 -8.59 19.57
C LYS A 151 2.82 -8.41 19.55
#